data_15bcafc76fb1760937cfa0ccc51d587e
#
_entry.id   15bcafc76fb1760937cfa0ccc51d587e
#
_cell.length_a   1.000
_cell.length_b   1.000
_cell.length_c   1.000
_cell.angle_alpha   90.00
_cell.angle_beta   90.00
_cell.angle_gamma   90.00
#
_symmetry.space_group_name_H-M   'P 1'
#
loop_
_entity.id
_entity.type
_entity.pdbx_description
1 polymer ?
#
loop_
_entity_poly.entity_id
_entity_poly.type
_entity_poly.pdbx_seq_one_letter_code
_entity_poly.pdbx_strand_id
1 'polypeptide(L)'
;MADYQTIRSSAGVRTAEIDAGLRAHMNKVYGTMSVGMLITALVAWAISGLATTTDPANAAVQLQNGTLLTALGSAIYLSPLRWVIMFAPLAVLFLGMGTVMRRASAQGAQLFFFVFATLIGLSLSSIFIVYTAFSITQTFLVTAIAFAGLSLYGYTTKKDLSGWGTFLMMGLIGLIVAMILNIVLGAFFGISSPAFMFAISAIGVLIFAGLTAYDTQNIKSEYVAHAQYGDQEWLDKSAIHGALSMYLNFLNMFQFLLFFLGQQE
;
A
#
# COMPACT_ATOMS: atom_id res chain seq x y z
N MET A 1 17.21 46.54 -24.27
CA MET A 1 16.33 46.35 -23.10
C MET A 1 15.13 45.43 -23.36
N ALA A 2 14.77 45.10 -24.60
CA ALA A 2 13.64 44.22 -24.94
C ALA A 2 13.90 42.72 -24.63
N ASP A 3 15.14 42.22 -24.74
CA ASP A 3 15.46 40.79 -24.56
C ASP A 3 15.32 40.29 -23.12
N TYR A 4 15.56 41.10 -22.10
CA TYR A 4 15.47 40.66 -20.70
C TYR A 4 14.03 40.43 -20.21
N GLN A 5 13.07 41.17 -20.77
CA GLN A 5 11.65 40.98 -20.42
C GLN A 5 11.06 39.72 -21.07
N THR A 6 11.49 39.41 -22.28
CA THR A 6 11.06 38.20 -23.01
C THR A 6 11.60 36.91 -22.34
N ILE A 7 12.84 36.95 -21.85
CA ILE A 7 13.45 35.79 -21.12
C ILE A 7 12.78 35.59 -19.76
N ARG A 8 12.44 36.66 -19.02
CA ARG A 8 11.71 36.56 -17.75
C ARG A 8 10.28 36.05 -17.92
N SER A 9 9.57 36.46 -18.97
CA SER A 9 8.20 36.00 -19.25
C SER A 9 8.20 34.53 -19.65
N SER A 10 9.16 34.07 -20.49
CA SER A 10 9.26 32.67 -20.88
C SER A 10 9.64 31.75 -19.72
N ALA A 11 10.52 32.19 -18.80
CA ALA A 11 10.87 31.43 -17.58
C ALA A 11 9.66 31.30 -16.63
N GLY A 12 8.87 32.36 -16.46
CA GLY A 12 7.67 32.33 -15.61
C GLY A 12 6.57 31.44 -16.19
N VAL A 13 6.35 31.46 -17.49
CA VAL A 13 5.40 30.56 -18.18
C VAL A 13 5.81 29.09 -18.02
N ARG A 14 7.09 28.78 -18.23
CA ARG A 14 7.63 27.42 -18.11
C ARG A 14 7.51 26.88 -16.66
N THR A 15 7.72 27.71 -15.66
CA THR A 15 7.55 27.34 -14.25
C THR A 15 6.08 27.04 -13.96
N ALA A 16 5.16 27.88 -14.43
CA ALA A 16 3.71 27.65 -14.24
C ALA A 16 3.21 26.39 -14.95
N GLU A 17 3.74 26.05 -16.12
CA GLU A 17 3.43 24.82 -16.84
C GLU A 17 3.94 23.58 -16.08
N ILE A 18 5.17 23.61 -15.54
CA ILE A 18 5.72 22.53 -14.72
C ILE A 18 4.87 22.35 -13.45
N ASP A 19 4.46 23.43 -12.79
CA ASP A 19 3.62 23.36 -11.58
C ASP A 19 2.22 22.80 -11.88
N ALA A 20 1.61 23.18 -12.99
CA ALA A 20 0.32 22.63 -13.42
C ALA A 20 0.43 21.13 -13.76
N GLY A 21 1.47 20.75 -14.48
CA GLY A 21 1.76 19.36 -14.81
C GLY A 21 2.08 18.51 -13.58
N LEU A 22 2.81 19.05 -12.60
CA LEU A 22 3.08 18.37 -11.32
C LEU A 22 1.78 18.07 -10.57
N ARG A 23 0.85 19.02 -10.51
CA ARG A 23 -0.46 18.79 -9.87
C ARG A 23 -1.23 17.67 -10.58
N ALA A 24 -1.25 17.68 -11.92
CA ALA A 24 -1.90 16.63 -12.71
C ALA A 24 -1.27 15.27 -12.46
N HIS A 25 0.07 15.20 -12.40
CA HIS A 25 0.82 13.99 -12.09
C HIS A 25 0.49 13.44 -10.69
N MET A 26 0.53 14.28 -9.67
CA MET A 26 0.19 13.89 -8.30
C MET A 26 -1.27 13.44 -8.19
N ASN A 27 -2.20 14.13 -8.86
CA ASN A 27 -3.59 13.69 -8.92
C ASN A 27 -3.75 12.31 -9.58
N LYS A 28 -2.96 12.01 -10.61
CA LYS A 28 -2.92 10.68 -11.22
C LYS A 28 -2.38 9.63 -10.25
N VAL A 29 -1.33 9.92 -9.51
CA VAL A 29 -0.76 9.05 -8.46
C VAL A 29 -1.83 8.70 -7.42
N TYR A 30 -2.42 9.72 -6.77
CA TYR A 30 -3.43 9.49 -5.72
C TYR A 30 -4.73 8.90 -6.26
N GLY A 31 -5.15 9.30 -7.46
CA GLY A 31 -6.34 8.75 -8.12
C GLY A 31 -6.17 7.25 -8.41
N THR A 32 -5.04 6.86 -9.01
CA THR A 32 -4.73 5.45 -9.29
C THR A 32 -4.62 4.64 -8.00
N MET A 33 -3.92 5.16 -6.97
CA MET A 33 -3.85 4.56 -5.64
C MET A 33 -5.25 4.34 -5.04
N SER A 34 -6.11 5.36 -5.08
CA SER A 34 -7.46 5.30 -4.52
C SER A 34 -8.32 4.24 -5.20
N VAL A 35 -8.23 4.12 -6.54
CA VAL A 35 -8.91 3.04 -7.28
C VAL A 35 -8.37 1.68 -6.85
N GLY A 36 -7.06 1.50 -6.71
CA GLY A 36 -6.46 0.27 -6.20
C GLY A 36 -6.96 -0.09 -4.80
N MET A 37 -7.09 0.90 -3.92
CA MET A 37 -7.64 0.68 -2.57
C MET A 37 -9.11 0.27 -2.57
N LEU A 38 -9.92 0.89 -3.44
CA LEU A 38 -11.32 0.49 -3.64
C LEU A 38 -11.43 -0.95 -4.14
N ILE A 39 -10.61 -1.34 -5.11
CA ILE A 39 -10.56 -2.73 -5.60
C ILE A 39 -10.21 -3.67 -4.44
N THR A 40 -9.17 -3.37 -3.68
CA THR A 40 -8.75 -4.17 -2.52
C THR A 40 -9.87 -4.32 -1.50
N ALA A 41 -10.53 -3.22 -1.14
CA ALA A 41 -11.62 -3.22 -0.15
C ALA A 41 -12.82 -4.04 -0.64
N LEU A 42 -13.25 -3.84 -1.90
CA LEU A 42 -14.37 -4.57 -2.50
C LEU A 42 -14.08 -6.07 -2.60
N VAL A 43 -12.89 -6.45 -3.04
CA VAL A 43 -12.49 -7.87 -3.13
C VAL A 43 -12.42 -8.49 -1.75
N ALA A 44 -11.80 -7.83 -0.78
CA ALA A 44 -11.69 -8.34 0.59
C ALA A 44 -13.07 -8.52 1.22
N TRP A 45 -13.96 -7.55 1.07
CA TRP A 45 -15.34 -7.63 1.56
C TRP A 45 -16.14 -8.74 0.86
N ALA A 46 -16.09 -8.83 -0.47
CA ALA A 46 -16.82 -9.84 -1.22
C ALA A 46 -16.35 -11.28 -0.89
N ILE A 47 -15.04 -11.48 -0.83
CA ILE A 47 -14.45 -12.80 -0.50
C ILE A 47 -14.81 -13.17 0.93
N SER A 48 -14.73 -12.26 1.90
CA SER A 48 -15.14 -12.52 3.29
C SER A 48 -16.63 -12.89 3.37
N GLY A 49 -17.49 -12.16 2.66
CA GLY A 49 -18.94 -12.46 2.63
C GLY A 49 -19.28 -13.81 1.98
N LEU A 50 -18.51 -14.25 0.97
CA LEU A 50 -18.67 -15.58 0.37
C LEU A 50 -18.05 -16.71 1.23
N ALA A 51 -17.05 -16.37 2.01
CA ALA A 51 -16.31 -17.31 2.86
C ALA A 51 -17.00 -17.58 4.20
N THR A 52 -17.91 -16.71 4.63
CA THR A 52 -18.66 -16.84 5.90
C THR A 52 -20.14 -17.03 5.65
N THR A 53 -20.84 -17.63 6.64
CA THR A 53 -22.31 -17.79 6.61
C THR A 53 -22.88 -17.64 7.99
N THR A 54 -24.14 -17.24 8.08
CA THR A 54 -24.91 -17.24 9.32
C THR A 54 -25.81 -18.47 9.45
N ASP A 55 -25.96 -19.25 8.35
CA ASP A 55 -26.78 -20.45 8.32
C ASP A 55 -25.91 -21.69 8.64
N PRO A 56 -26.19 -22.40 9.76
CA PRO A 56 -25.46 -23.61 10.10
C PRO A 56 -25.55 -24.72 9.04
N ALA A 57 -26.62 -24.76 8.23
CA ALA A 57 -26.78 -25.76 7.18
C ALA A 57 -25.76 -25.59 6.04
N ASN A 58 -25.27 -24.38 5.82
CA ASN A 58 -24.28 -24.06 4.81
C ASN A 58 -22.84 -23.98 5.38
N ALA A 59 -22.68 -24.24 6.67
CA ALA A 59 -21.38 -24.19 7.34
C ALA A 59 -20.60 -25.48 7.12
N ALA A 60 -19.36 -25.35 6.62
CA ALA A 60 -18.42 -26.49 6.54
C ALA A 60 -17.61 -26.64 7.84
N VAL A 61 -17.27 -25.52 8.52
CA VAL A 61 -16.48 -25.50 9.75
C VAL A 61 -16.91 -24.30 10.60
N GLN A 62 -16.94 -24.48 11.93
CA GLN A 62 -17.06 -23.39 12.88
C GLN A 62 -15.71 -23.08 13.52
N LEU A 63 -15.33 -21.80 13.53
CA LEU A 63 -14.13 -21.32 14.19
C LEU A 63 -14.34 -21.18 15.71
N GLN A 64 -13.24 -21.03 16.46
CA GLN A 64 -13.30 -20.88 17.93
C GLN A 64 -14.02 -19.61 18.39
N ASN A 65 -14.01 -18.55 17.58
CA ASN A 65 -14.74 -17.32 17.83
C ASN A 65 -16.24 -17.39 17.44
N GLY A 66 -16.73 -18.57 17.04
CA GLY A 66 -18.13 -18.78 16.66
C GLY A 66 -18.45 -18.52 15.18
N THR A 67 -17.54 -17.95 14.40
CA THR A 67 -17.76 -17.67 12.98
C THR A 67 -17.92 -18.97 12.18
N LEU A 68 -18.97 -19.04 11.37
CA LEU A 68 -19.23 -20.16 10.50
C LEU A 68 -18.60 -19.94 9.12
N LEU A 69 -17.73 -20.84 8.70
CA LEU A 69 -17.09 -20.82 7.38
C LEU A 69 -17.86 -21.70 6.39
N THR A 70 -18.05 -21.20 5.18
CA THR A 70 -18.49 -22.01 4.04
C THR A 70 -17.40 -22.98 3.57
N ALA A 71 -17.70 -23.87 2.63
CA ALA A 71 -16.70 -24.71 1.99
C ALA A 71 -15.59 -23.87 1.30
N LEU A 72 -15.96 -22.73 0.69
CA LEU A 72 -15.02 -21.77 0.13
C LEU A 72 -14.14 -21.14 1.22
N GLY A 73 -14.74 -20.72 2.33
CA GLY A 73 -14.00 -20.14 3.46
C GLY A 73 -13.01 -21.11 4.08
N SER A 74 -13.39 -22.37 4.27
CA SER A 74 -12.50 -23.40 4.77
C SER A 74 -11.33 -23.67 3.80
N ALA A 75 -11.57 -23.65 2.50
CA ALA A 75 -10.54 -23.79 1.48
C ALA A 75 -9.56 -22.62 1.48
N ILE A 76 -10.03 -21.38 1.60
CA ILE A 76 -9.20 -20.17 1.57
C ILE A 76 -8.39 -20.02 2.87
N TYR A 77 -9.00 -20.20 4.05
CA TYR A 77 -8.39 -19.82 5.31
C TYR A 77 -7.77 -20.96 6.11
N LEU A 78 -8.23 -22.21 5.91
CA LEU A 78 -7.77 -23.35 6.70
C LEU A 78 -6.90 -24.34 5.91
N SER A 79 -7.04 -24.39 4.57
CA SER A 79 -6.26 -25.29 3.74
C SER A 79 -4.84 -24.74 3.47
N PRO A 80 -3.93 -25.56 2.90
CA PRO A 80 -2.63 -25.08 2.44
C PRO A 80 -2.69 -23.92 1.42
N LEU A 81 -3.84 -23.73 0.75
CA LEU A 81 -4.08 -22.64 -0.19
C LEU A 81 -3.90 -21.25 0.45
N ARG A 82 -4.14 -21.13 1.77
CA ARG A 82 -3.90 -19.88 2.52
C ARG A 82 -2.49 -19.34 2.33
N TRP A 83 -1.50 -20.21 2.27
CA TRP A 83 -0.10 -19.80 2.08
C TRP A 83 0.14 -19.26 0.68
N VAL A 84 -0.48 -19.88 -0.33
CA VAL A 84 -0.43 -19.39 -1.71
C VAL A 84 -1.07 -18.01 -1.79
N ILE A 85 -2.26 -17.81 -1.22
CA ILE A 85 -2.97 -16.53 -1.22
C ILE A 85 -2.17 -15.46 -0.47
N MET A 86 -1.56 -15.79 0.65
CA MET A 86 -0.76 -14.87 1.45
C MET A 86 0.52 -14.42 0.72
N PHE A 87 1.20 -15.33 0.02
CA PHE A 87 2.46 -15.03 -0.65
C PHE A 87 2.33 -14.63 -2.12
N ALA A 88 1.18 -14.87 -2.77
CA ALA A 88 0.95 -14.53 -4.16
C ALA A 88 1.19 -13.04 -4.47
N PRO A 89 0.71 -12.07 -3.66
CA PRO A 89 1.01 -10.67 -3.91
C PRO A 89 2.50 -10.37 -3.90
N LEU A 90 3.26 -10.92 -2.95
CA LEU A 90 4.71 -10.74 -2.88
C LEU A 90 5.41 -11.32 -4.10
N ALA A 91 5.02 -12.53 -4.51
CA ALA A 91 5.58 -13.17 -5.70
C ALA A 91 5.30 -12.34 -6.97
N VAL A 92 4.07 -11.86 -7.14
CA VAL A 92 3.69 -11.00 -8.28
C VAL A 92 4.46 -9.69 -8.25
N LEU A 93 4.63 -9.07 -7.09
CA LEU A 93 5.39 -7.83 -6.95
C LEU A 93 6.86 -8.02 -7.35
N PHE A 94 7.55 -9.00 -6.76
CA PHE A 94 8.98 -9.20 -6.99
C PHE A 94 9.29 -9.73 -8.40
N LEU A 95 8.47 -10.63 -8.94
CA LEU A 95 8.71 -11.23 -10.26
C LEU A 95 8.17 -10.36 -11.40
N GLY A 96 7.06 -9.64 -11.14
CA GLY A 96 6.35 -8.88 -12.18
C GLY A 96 6.82 -7.44 -12.31
N MET A 97 7.08 -6.74 -11.20
CA MET A 97 7.32 -5.30 -11.19
C MET A 97 8.47 -4.88 -12.12
N GLY A 98 9.62 -5.52 -12.02
CA GLY A 98 10.78 -5.19 -12.84
C GLY A 98 10.55 -5.42 -14.33
N THR A 99 9.80 -6.45 -14.70
CA THR A 99 9.46 -6.76 -16.08
C THR A 99 8.43 -5.79 -16.64
N VAL A 100 7.39 -5.48 -15.86
CA VAL A 100 6.31 -4.56 -16.23
C VAL A 100 6.85 -3.15 -16.42
N MET A 101 7.66 -2.65 -15.48
CA MET A 101 8.23 -1.30 -15.59
C MET A 101 9.13 -1.14 -16.84
N ARG A 102 9.85 -2.19 -17.25
CA ARG A 102 10.75 -2.13 -18.40
C ARG A 102 10.05 -2.35 -19.75
N ARG A 103 9.09 -3.28 -19.82
CA ARG A 103 8.56 -3.82 -21.07
C ARG A 103 7.11 -3.45 -21.36
N ALA A 104 6.28 -3.24 -20.34
CA ALA A 104 4.88 -2.93 -20.55
C ALA A 104 4.67 -1.45 -20.88
N SER A 105 3.56 -1.16 -21.55
CA SER A 105 3.04 0.20 -21.71
C SER A 105 2.49 0.74 -20.37
N ALA A 106 2.20 2.04 -20.29
CA ALA A 106 1.54 2.63 -19.13
C ALA A 106 0.21 1.93 -18.79
N GLN A 107 -0.56 1.55 -19.80
CA GLN A 107 -1.80 0.77 -19.60
C GLN A 107 -1.51 -0.62 -19.02
N GLY A 108 -0.47 -1.29 -19.50
CA GLY A 108 -0.04 -2.59 -18.96
C GLY A 108 0.43 -2.49 -17.51
N ALA A 109 1.15 -1.44 -17.15
CA ALA A 109 1.56 -1.16 -15.77
C ALA A 109 0.34 -0.89 -14.87
N GLN A 110 -0.66 -0.16 -15.36
CA GLN A 110 -1.90 0.10 -14.63
C GLN A 110 -2.72 -1.18 -14.41
N LEU A 111 -2.85 -2.03 -15.43
CA LEU A 111 -3.51 -3.31 -15.32
C LEU A 111 -2.79 -4.21 -14.29
N PHE A 112 -1.48 -4.27 -14.35
CA PHE A 112 -0.66 -5.00 -13.36
C PHE A 112 -0.95 -4.51 -11.93
N PHE A 113 -1.01 -3.21 -11.72
CA PHE A 113 -1.33 -2.63 -10.42
C PHE A 113 -2.72 -3.04 -9.94
N PHE A 114 -3.74 -3.06 -10.79
CA PHE A 114 -5.10 -3.45 -10.40
C PHE A 114 -5.23 -4.95 -10.13
N VAL A 115 -4.53 -5.80 -10.91
CA VAL A 115 -4.42 -7.23 -10.61
C VAL A 115 -3.73 -7.45 -9.26
N PHE A 116 -2.65 -6.72 -8.99
CA PHE A 116 -1.96 -6.75 -7.72
C PHE A 116 -2.88 -6.34 -6.56
N ALA A 117 -3.64 -5.24 -6.71
CA ALA A 117 -4.62 -4.78 -5.72
C ALA A 117 -5.72 -5.82 -5.44
N THR A 118 -6.15 -6.57 -6.48
CA THR A 118 -7.09 -7.69 -6.35
C THR A 118 -6.50 -8.82 -5.51
N LEU A 119 -5.25 -9.21 -5.76
CA LEU A 119 -4.55 -10.25 -4.98
C LEU A 119 -4.35 -9.83 -3.52
N ILE A 120 -4.02 -8.57 -3.28
CA ILE A 120 -3.97 -8.03 -1.91
C ILE A 120 -5.35 -8.09 -1.26
N GLY A 121 -6.43 -7.74 -1.95
CA GLY A 121 -7.79 -7.84 -1.44
C GLY A 121 -8.17 -9.26 -1.03
N LEU A 122 -7.82 -10.25 -1.86
CA LEU A 122 -8.01 -11.66 -1.53
C LEU A 122 -7.22 -12.05 -0.26
N SER A 123 -5.95 -11.64 -0.16
CA SER A 123 -5.11 -11.90 1.00
C SER A 123 -5.63 -11.22 2.28
N LEU A 124 -6.13 -9.99 2.17
CA LEU A 124 -6.64 -9.22 3.29
C LEU A 124 -8.08 -9.58 3.70
N SER A 125 -8.78 -10.45 2.94
CA SER A 125 -10.16 -10.83 3.27
C SER A 125 -10.30 -11.44 4.67
N SER A 126 -9.26 -12.07 5.20
CA SER A 126 -9.22 -12.64 6.55
C SER A 126 -9.36 -11.59 7.66
N ILE A 127 -9.06 -10.32 7.42
CA ILE A 127 -9.21 -9.29 8.47
C ILE A 127 -10.67 -9.10 8.91
N PHE A 128 -11.63 -9.36 8.03
CA PHE A 128 -13.07 -9.30 8.36
C PHE A 128 -13.56 -10.44 9.24
N ILE A 129 -12.71 -11.48 9.44
CA ILE A 129 -13.00 -12.61 10.32
C ILE A 129 -12.33 -12.39 11.69
N VAL A 130 -11.22 -11.65 11.71
CA VAL A 130 -10.39 -11.46 12.90
C VAL A 130 -10.79 -10.18 13.65
N TYR A 131 -11.20 -9.14 12.94
CA TYR A 131 -11.47 -7.82 13.52
C TYR A 131 -12.91 -7.38 13.28
N THR A 132 -13.48 -6.67 14.25
CA THR A 132 -14.81 -6.09 14.12
C THR A 132 -14.86 -5.07 12.97
N ALA A 133 -16.01 -4.98 12.30
CA ALA A 133 -16.22 -4.00 11.21
C ALA A 133 -15.98 -2.55 11.68
N PHE A 134 -16.30 -2.25 12.94
CA PHE A 134 -16.06 -0.96 13.56
C PHE A 134 -14.56 -0.66 13.66
N SER A 135 -13.76 -1.62 14.15
CA SER A 135 -12.28 -1.47 14.24
C SER A 135 -11.63 -1.29 12.90
N ILE A 136 -12.07 -2.03 11.88
CA ILE A 136 -11.56 -1.89 10.50
C ILE A 136 -11.83 -0.47 9.99
N THR A 137 -13.07 0.00 10.13
CA THR A 137 -13.48 1.34 9.66
C THR A 137 -12.75 2.45 10.41
N GLN A 138 -12.69 2.37 11.74
CA GLN A 138 -12.00 3.34 12.57
C GLN A 138 -10.51 3.43 12.23
N THR A 139 -9.84 2.29 12.14
CA THR A 139 -8.41 2.23 11.80
C THR A 139 -8.17 2.75 10.38
N PHE A 140 -9.05 2.44 9.43
CA PHE A 140 -8.95 2.98 8.08
C PHE A 140 -9.01 4.50 8.06
N LEU A 141 -9.94 5.11 8.79
CA LEU A 141 -10.07 6.56 8.88
C LEU A 141 -8.84 7.21 9.55
N VAL A 142 -8.35 6.63 10.65
CA VAL A 142 -7.13 7.11 11.33
C VAL A 142 -5.95 7.03 10.38
N THR A 143 -5.79 5.91 9.66
CA THR A 143 -4.73 5.73 8.66
C THR A 143 -4.84 6.78 7.54
N ALA A 144 -6.05 7.00 7.02
CA ALA A 144 -6.28 7.96 5.95
C ALA A 144 -5.92 9.40 6.35
N ILE A 145 -6.28 9.81 7.56
CA ILE A 145 -5.94 11.14 8.10
C ILE A 145 -4.42 11.26 8.28
N ALA A 146 -3.78 10.27 8.91
CA ALA A 146 -2.34 10.27 9.12
C ALA A 146 -1.58 10.29 7.78
N PHE A 147 -1.98 9.42 6.85
CA PHE A 147 -1.40 9.34 5.50
C PHE A 147 -1.52 10.66 4.75
N ALA A 148 -2.71 11.29 4.75
CA ALA A 148 -2.93 12.58 4.10
C ALA A 148 -2.02 13.68 4.69
N GLY A 149 -1.88 13.74 6.01
CA GLY A 149 -1.00 14.70 6.69
C GLY A 149 0.48 14.47 6.35
N LEU A 150 0.94 13.21 6.36
CA LEU A 150 2.33 12.85 6.03
C LEU A 150 2.65 13.11 4.56
N SER A 151 1.72 12.78 3.67
CA SER A 151 1.85 13.07 2.25
C SER A 151 1.86 14.57 1.96
N LEU A 152 0.99 15.34 2.60
CA LEU A 152 1.00 16.81 2.50
C LEU A 152 2.32 17.38 3.00
N TYR A 153 2.86 16.87 4.10
CA TYR A 153 4.17 17.26 4.61
C TYR A 153 5.27 16.96 3.58
N GLY A 154 5.33 15.73 3.03
CA GLY A 154 6.30 15.35 1.99
C GLY A 154 6.21 16.24 0.75
N TYR A 155 4.99 16.61 0.33
CA TYR A 155 4.76 17.47 -0.83
C TYR A 155 5.20 18.93 -0.61
N THR A 156 4.98 19.48 0.60
CA THR A 156 5.17 20.90 0.90
C THR A 156 6.50 21.24 1.56
N THR A 157 7.14 20.25 2.22
CA THR A 157 8.39 20.52 2.94
C THR A 157 9.51 20.96 2.00
N LYS A 158 10.31 21.93 2.50
CA LYS A 158 11.54 22.40 1.84
C LYS A 158 12.78 21.66 2.31
N LYS A 159 12.63 20.81 3.36
CA LYS A 159 13.74 19.97 3.84
C LYS A 159 13.93 18.80 2.88
N ASP A 160 15.16 18.53 2.53
CA ASP A 160 15.51 17.36 1.74
C ASP A 160 15.37 16.08 2.61
N LEU A 161 14.47 15.19 2.20
CA LEU A 161 14.23 13.92 2.87
C LEU A 161 15.05 12.76 2.25
N SER A 162 15.87 13.03 1.23
CA SER A 162 16.63 11.97 0.53
C SER A 162 17.54 11.17 1.47
N GLY A 163 18.14 11.84 2.45
CA GLY A 163 18.94 11.19 3.48
C GLY A 163 18.18 10.20 4.38
N TRP A 164 16.85 10.33 4.46
CA TRP A 164 16.01 9.39 5.24
C TRP A 164 15.71 8.11 4.47
N GLY A 165 15.78 8.14 3.13
CA GLY A 165 15.45 6.98 2.30
C GLY A 165 16.25 5.74 2.67
N THR A 166 17.57 5.87 2.79
CA THR A 166 18.45 4.74 3.18
C THR A 166 18.11 4.21 4.58
N PHE A 167 17.90 5.09 5.56
CA PHE A 167 17.53 4.71 6.91
C PHE A 167 16.20 3.97 6.96
N LEU A 168 15.17 4.50 6.28
CA LEU A 168 13.84 3.89 6.23
C LEU A 168 13.85 2.54 5.49
N MET A 169 14.64 2.42 4.40
CA MET A 169 14.81 1.14 3.71
C MET A 169 15.51 0.09 4.57
N MET A 170 16.54 0.47 5.34
CA MET A 170 17.17 -0.43 6.31
C MET A 170 16.18 -0.83 7.41
N GLY A 171 15.38 0.12 7.90
CA GLY A 171 14.32 -0.13 8.86
C GLY A 171 13.27 -1.10 8.32
N LEU A 172 12.85 -0.94 7.05
CA LEU A 172 11.92 -1.85 6.38
C LEU A 172 12.49 -3.28 6.28
N ILE A 173 13.75 -3.42 5.90
CA ILE A 173 14.42 -4.74 5.85
C ILE A 173 14.44 -5.36 7.26
N GLY A 174 14.81 -4.59 8.28
CA GLY A 174 14.80 -5.05 9.67
C GLY A 174 13.41 -5.47 10.14
N LEU A 175 12.37 -4.73 9.74
CA LEU A 175 10.97 -5.06 10.03
C LEU A 175 10.54 -6.39 9.39
N ILE A 176 10.90 -6.61 8.11
CA ILE A 176 10.62 -7.87 7.40
C ILE A 176 11.32 -9.03 8.10
N VAL A 177 12.59 -8.88 8.47
CA VAL A 177 13.33 -9.91 9.21
C VAL A 177 12.69 -10.21 10.56
N ALA A 178 12.26 -9.18 11.30
CA ALA A 178 11.57 -9.34 12.58
C ALA A 178 10.22 -10.08 12.42
N MET A 179 9.47 -9.78 11.37
CA MET A 179 8.21 -10.48 11.05
C MET A 179 8.45 -11.96 10.71
N ILE A 180 9.45 -12.26 9.87
CA ILE A 180 9.83 -13.63 9.53
C ILE A 180 10.27 -14.39 10.79
N LEU A 181 11.09 -13.76 11.62
CA LEU A 181 11.53 -14.35 12.90
C LEU A 181 10.34 -14.66 13.81
N ASN A 182 9.37 -13.76 13.92
CA ASN A 182 8.16 -13.99 14.70
C ASN A 182 7.35 -15.19 14.19
N ILE A 183 7.21 -15.33 12.86
CA ILE A 183 6.52 -16.48 12.23
C ILE A 183 7.28 -17.78 12.54
N VAL A 184 8.60 -17.79 12.38
CA VAL A 184 9.45 -18.97 12.63
C VAL A 184 9.40 -19.38 14.11
N LEU A 185 9.52 -18.43 15.02
CA LEU A 185 9.44 -18.70 16.48
C LEU A 185 8.07 -19.28 16.86
N GLY A 186 6.97 -18.72 16.30
CA GLY A 186 5.63 -19.24 16.53
C GLY A 186 5.41 -20.63 15.94
N ALA A 187 5.82 -20.85 14.69
CA ALA A 187 5.55 -22.08 13.96
C ALA A 187 6.38 -23.29 14.42
N PHE A 188 7.67 -23.06 14.75
CA PHE A 188 8.61 -24.17 15.06
C PHE A 188 8.88 -24.32 16.56
N PHE A 189 8.80 -23.24 17.33
CA PHE A 189 9.15 -23.26 18.76
C PHE A 189 7.93 -23.02 19.66
N GLY A 190 6.75 -22.73 19.10
CA GLY A 190 5.55 -22.41 19.88
C GLY A 190 5.67 -21.11 20.69
N ILE A 191 6.67 -20.27 20.40
CA ILE A 191 6.94 -19.03 21.11
C ILE A 191 6.18 -17.90 20.40
N SER A 192 5.08 -17.45 20.99
CA SER A 192 4.37 -16.25 20.56
C SER A 192 4.46 -15.18 21.64
N SER A 193 4.93 -13.99 21.28
CA SER A 193 5.04 -12.86 22.21
C SER A 193 4.17 -11.71 21.70
N PRO A 194 3.01 -11.43 22.35
CA PRO A 194 2.20 -10.27 22.00
C PRO A 194 2.98 -8.95 22.11
N ALA A 195 3.86 -8.83 23.10
CA ALA A 195 4.70 -7.65 23.28
C ALA A 195 5.68 -7.45 22.12
N PHE A 196 6.25 -8.54 21.57
CA PHE A 196 7.13 -8.47 20.41
C PHE A 196 6.36 -8.04 19.16
N MET A 197 5.17 -8.58 18.94
CA MET A 197 4.32 -8.18 17.80
C MET A 197 3.83 -6.74 17.93
N PHE A 198 3.53 -6.28 19.15
CA PHE A 198 3.20 -4.88 19.43
C PHE A 198 4.36 -3.95 19.07
N ALA A 199 5.59 -4.31 19.46
CA ALA A 199 6.78 -3.53 19.12
C ALA A 199 7.03 -3.48 17.61
N ILE A 200 6.88 -4.62 16.90
CA ILE A 200 6.94 -4.68 15.43
C ILE A 200 5.92 -3.72 14.81
N SER A 201 4.70 -3.72 15.31
CA SER A 201 3.62 -2.89 14.77
C SER A 201 3.88 -1.40 15.01
N ALA A 202 4.33 -1.02 16.20
CA ALA A 202 4.67 0.38 16.51
C ALA A 202 5.81 0.90 15.62
N ILE A 203 6.88 0.11 15.47
CA ILE A 203 8.00 0.44 14.59
C ILE A 203 7.55 0.48 13.13
N GLY A 204 6.70 -0.47 12.71
CA GLY A 204 6.14 -0.52 11.37
C GLY A 204 5.36 0.74 11.01
N VAL A 205 4.48 1.21 11.89
CA VAL A 205 3.76 2.48 11.68
C VAL A 205 4.73 3.63 11.46
N LEU A 206 5.79 3.75 12.27
CA LEU A 206 6.77 4.84 12.16
C LEU A 206 7.56 4.76 10.84
N ILE A 207 7.97 3.55 10.43
CA ILE A 207 8.70 3.35 9.17
C ILE A 207 7.81 3.73 7.97
N PHE A 208 6.56 3.24 7.91
CA PHE A 208 5.67 3.53 6.78
C PHE A 208 5.14 4.97 6.80
N ALA A 209 5.04 5.59 7.97
CA ALA A 209 4.82 7.04 8.09
C ALA A 209 5.97 7.84 7.46
N GLY A 210 7.21 7.50 7.79
CA GLY A 210 8.39 8.10 7.20
C GLY A 210 8.48 7.87 5.69
N LEU A 211 8.24 6.63 5.23
CA LEU A 211 8.21 6.28 3.81
C LEU A 211 7.12 7.05 3.06
N THR A 212 5.95 7.27 3.64
CA THR A 212 4.89 8.07 3.01
C THR A 212 5.35 9.49 2.69
N ALA A 213 6.00 10.17 3.64
CA ALA A 213 6.52 11.53 3.42
C ALA A 213 7.69 11.54 2.42
N TYR A 214 8.62 10.58 2.55
CA TYR A 214 9.76 10.42 1.66
C TYR A 214 9.34 10.13 0.22
N ASP A 215 8.46 9.14 0.00
CA ASP A 215 8.00 8.75 -1.33
C ASP A 215 7.22 9.89 -2.00
N THR A 216 6.40 10.61 -1.25
CA THR A 216 5.70 11.79 -1.79
C THR A 216 6.68 12.83 -2.30
N GLN A 217 7.74 13.13 -1.55
CA GLN A 217 8.78 14.06 -2.00
C GLN A 217 9.54 13.50 -3.20
N ASN A 218 9.85 12.21 -3.21
CA ASN A 218 10.56 11.55 -4.30
C ASN A 218 9.77 11.59 -5.61
N ILE A 219 8.48 11.23 -5.58
CA ILE A 219 7.58 11.32 -6.74
C ILE A 219 7.55 12.74 -7.32
N LYS A 220 7.43 13.75 -6.45
CA LYS A 220 7.49 15.15 -6.87
C LYS A 220 8.84 15.50 -7.53
N SER A 221 9.95 15.09 -6.93
CA SER A 221 11.30 15.38 -7.42
C SER A 221 11.59 14.69 -8.75
N GLU A 222 11.17 13.44 -8.90
CA GLU A 222 11.28 12.68 -10.16
C GLU A 222 10.47 13.34 -11.28
N TYR A 223 9.25 13.81 -10.99
CA TYR A 223 8.46 14.53 -11.99
C TYR A 223 9.18 15.80 -12.44
N VAL A 224 9.63 16.65 -11.51
CA VAL A 224 10.31 17.91 -11.83
C VAL A 224 11.59 17.67 -12.65
N ALA A 225 12.33 16.62 -12.33
CA ALA A 225 13.55 16.26 -13.06
C ALA A 225 13.29 15.80 -14.50
N HIS A 226 12.16 15.12 -14.76
CA HIS A 226 11.88 14.50 -16.06
C HIS A 226 10.86 15.26 -16.93
N ALA A 227 10.05 16.15 -16.35
CA ALA A 227 9.02 16.90 -17.08
C ALA A 227 9.56 17.68 -18.30
N GLN A 228 10.81 18.12 -18.24
CA GLN A 228 11.45 18.87 -19.32
C GLN A 228 11.80 18.03 -20.55
N TYR A 229 11.85 16.69 -20.44
CA TYR A 229 12.20 15.79 -21.56
C TYR A 229 10.98 15.43 -22.44
N GLY A 230 9.75 15.72 -21.99
CA GLY A 230 8.51 15.52 -22.76
C GLY A 230 8.13 14.05 -23.00
N ASP A 231 8.74 13.11 -22.30
CA ASP A 231 8.39 11.68 -22.40
C ASP A 231 7.14 11.37 -21.56
N GLN A 232 5.99 11.50 -22.20
CA GLN A 232 4.70 11.27 -21.54
C GLN A 232 4.50 9.81 -21.11
N GLU A 233 4.99 8.85 -21.87
CA GLU A 233 4.91 7.43 -21.53
C GLU A 233 5.69 7.12 -20.24
N TRP A 234 6.87 7.72 -20.11
CA TRP A 234 7.68 7.61 -18.89
C TRP A 234 6.97 8.25 -17.69
N LEU A 235 6.42 9.46 -17.86
CA LEU A 235 5.68 10.16 -16.81
C LEU A 235 4.44 9.37 -16.37
N ASP A 236 3.75 8.74 -17.29
CA ASP A 236 2.59 7.91 -17.01
C ASP A 236 2.95 6.65 -16.22
N LYS A 237 4.04 5.98 -16.58
CA LYS A 237 4.57 4.83 -15.83
C LYS A 237 5.07 5.23 -14.46
N SER A 238 5.77 6.36 -14.33
CA SER A 238 6.26 6.85 -13.04
C SER A 238 5.10 7.19 -12.11
N ALA A 239 3.99 7.72 -12.63
CA ALA A 239 2.77 7.94 -11.83
C ALA A 239 2.18 6.63 -11.30
N ILE A 240 2.16 5.58 -12.11
CA ILE A 240 1.66 4.26 -11.67
C ILE A 240 2.62 3.63 -10.64
N HIS A 241 3.92 3.77 -10.84
CA HIS A 241 4.93 3.33 -9.86
C HIS A 241 4.77 4.07 -8.52
N GLY A 242 4.64 5.39 -8.58
CA GLY A 242 4.35 6.21 -7.40
C GLY A 242 3.05 5.81 -6.72
N ALA A 243 1.99 5.53 -7.48
CA ALA A 243 0.71 5.05 -6.95
C ALA A 243 0.85 3.71 -6.21
N LEU A 244 1.64 2.78 -6.76
CA LEU A 244 1.94 1.49 -6.12
C LEU A 244 2.73 1.68 -4.81
N SER A 245 3.75 2.54 -4.79
CA SER A 245 4.53 2.84 -3.58
C SER A 245 3.64 3.43 -2.48
N MET A 246 2.84 4.44 -2.82
CA MET A 246 1.90 5.08 -1.88
C MET A 246 0.82 4.12 -1.38
N TYR A 247 0.31 3.25 -2.27
CA TYR A 247 -0.63 2.19 -1.93
C TYR A 247 -0.05 1.20 -0.92
N LEU A 248 1.17 0.74 -1.12
CA LEU A 248 1.85 -0.17 -0.20
C LEU A 248 2.12 0.50 1.15
N ASN A 249 2.56 1.76 1.16
CA ASN A 249 2.77 2.50 2.40
C ASN A 249 1.47 2.63 3.20
N PHE A 250 0.36 2.97 2.53
CA PHE A 250 -0.94 3.06 3.18
C PHE A 250 -1.39 1.72 3.77
N LEU A 251 -1.36 0.65 2.97
CA LEU A 251 -1.83 -0.66 3.41
C LEU A 251 -1.01 -1.22 4.56
N ASN A 252 0.31 -1.08 4.51
CA ASN A 252 1.16 -1.55 5.60
C ASN A 252 0.92 -0.73 6.87
N MET A 253 0.81 0.60 6.77
CA MET A 253 0.48 1.44 7.90
C MET A 253 -0.90 1.09 8.48
N PHE A 254 -1.90 0.85 7.63
CA PHE A 254 -3.23 0.38 8.03
C PHE A 254 -3.17 -0.96 8.78
N GLN A 255 -2.44 -1.95 8.24
CA GLN A 255 -2.33 -3.27 8.88
C GLN A 255 -1.64 -3.19 10.24
N PHE A 256 -0.57 -2.42 10.38
CA PHE A 256 0.10 -2.24 11.67
C PHE A 256 -0.77 -1.45 12.66
N LEU A 257 -1.48 -0.43 12.22
CA LEU A 257 -2.44 0.27 13.06
C LEU A 257 -3.63 -0.61 13.44
N LEU A 258 -4.12 -1.45 12.53
CA LEU A 258 -5.20 -2.39 12.82
C LEU A 258 -4.78 -3.43 13.87
N PHE A 259 -3.54 -3.91 13.78
CA PHE A 259 -2.99 -4.78 14.81
C PHE A 259 -2.87 -4.07 16.18
N PHE A 260 -2.53 -2.79 16.17
CA PHE A 260 -2.31 -1.99 17.36
C PHE A 260 -3.60 -1.50 18.03
N LEU A 261 -4.60 -1.09 17.22
CA LEU A 261 -5.84 -0.45 17.68
C LEU A 261 -7.07 -1.35 17.56
N GLY A 262 -6.98 -2.42 16.74
CA GLY A 262 -8.12 -3.24 16.39
C GLY A 262 -8.60 -4.11 17.53
N GLN A 263 -9.92 -4.15 17.73
CA GLN A 263 -10.57 -5.12 18.59
C GLN A 263 -10.83 -6.39 17.78
N GLN A 264 -10.38 -7.52 18.29
CA GLN A 264 -10.64 -8.84 17.73
C GLN A 264 -12.01 -9.35 18.20
N GLU A 265 -12.71 -10.06 17.31
CA GLU A 265 -13.95 -10.79 17.63
C GLU A 265 -13.68 -12.08 18.40
#